data_94525f94f9a2f37452893f01f8e77b8d
#
_entry.id   94525f94f9a2f37452893f01f8e77b8d
#
_cell.length_a   1.000
_cell.length_b   1.000
_cell.length_c   1.000
_cell.angle_alpha   90.00
_cell.angle_beta   90.00
_cell.angle_gamma   90.00
#
_symmetry.space_group_name_H-M   'P 1'
#
loop_
_entity.id
_entity.type
_entity.pdbx_description
1 polymer ?
#
loop_
_entity_poly.entity_id
_entity_poly.type
_entity_poly.pdbx_seq_one_letter_code
_entity_poly.pdbx_strand_id
1 'polypeptide(L)'
;MAKKILVIDDSALMRRVLCDIIDSDIRFQVTDRAKDGLEAFDLLSRNSYDAVVLDVNMPRMNGLQLLQELRKYKIPARVMMASTDTKEGAKTTLDALELGALDFVHKPDSAVDCRGENFRREFLRTLNVVANSKLPTFAAEEKLSEEKGTVKEMMKIINHHPVSVSGSKIVAIASSTGGPKS
;
A
#
# COMPACT_ATOMS: atom_id res chain seq x y z
N MET A 1 24.48 6.68 -9.13
CA MET A 1 23.73 5.67 -9.89
C MET A 1 22.24 5.89 -9.76
N ALA A 2 21.52 5.77 -10.84
CA ALA A 2 20.06 5.82 -10.81
C ALA A 2 19.49 4.63 -10.05
N LYS A 3 18.42 4.87 -9.28
CA LYS A 3 17.71 3.82 -8.53
C LYS A 3 16.88 2.95 -9.47
N LYS A 4 16.96 1.65 -9.28
CA LYS A 4 16.28 0.65 -10.11
C LYS A 4 14.81 0.52 -9.70
N ILE A 5 13.92 0.74 -10.64
CA ILE A 5 12.47 0.72 -10.41
C ILE A 5 11.83 -0.40 -11.22
N LEU A 6 10.94 -1.17 -10.57
CA LEU A 6 10.03 -2.11 -11.22
C LEU A 6 8.65 -1.46 -11.31
N VAL A 7 8.05 -1.46 -12.50
CA VAL A 7 6.69 -0.94 -12.74
C VAL A 7 5.74 -2.08 -13.06
N ILE A 8 4.64 -2.18 -12.29
CA ILE A 8 3.65 -3.25 -12.38
C ILE A 8 2.27 -2.64 -12.59
N ASP A 9 1.73 -2.80 -13.78
CA ASP A 9 0.41 -2.28 -14.17
C ASP A 9 -0.12 -3.12 -15.34
N ASP A 10 -1.39 -3.52 -15.33
CA ASP A 10 -1.99 -4.35 -16.38
C ASP A 10 -2.28 -3.58 -17.67
N SER A 11 -2.49 -2.27 -17.57
CA SER A 11 -2.66 -1.39 -18.73
C SER A 11 -1.32 -1.09 -19.39
N ALA A 12 -1.13 -1.56 -20.60
CA ALA A 12 0.11 -1.30 -21.37
C ALA A 12 0.36 0.21 -21.56
N LEU A 13 -0.70 0.97 -21.80
CA LEU A 13 -0.61 2.43 -21.96
C LEU A 13 -0.22 3.12 -20.64
N MET A 14 -0.89 2.78 -19.55
CA MET A 14 -0.57 3.35 -18.23
C MET A 14 0.84 2.99 -17.81
N ARG A 15 1.22 1.73 -17.96
CA ARG A 15 2.57 1.25 -17.68
C ARG A 15 3.64 2.05 -18.44
N ARG A 16 3.38 2.33 -19.73
CA ARG A 16 4.28 3.15 -20.54
C ARG A 16 4.38 4.58 -20.02
N VAL A 17 3.24 5.21 -19.71
CA VAL A 17 3.23 6.59 -19.18
C VAL A 17 3.99 6.68 -17.85
N LEU A 18 3.79 5.74 -16.95
CA LEU A 18 4.51 5.71 -15.68
C LEU A 18 6.02 5.51 -15.88
N CYS A 19 6.41 4.65 -16.81
CA CYS A 19 7.82 4.48 -17.18
C CYS A 19 8.42 5.76 -17.73
N ASP A 20 7.73 6.44 -18.64
CA ASP A 20 8.20 7.72 -19.21
C ASP A 20 8.38 8.79 -18.13
N ILE A 21 7.48 8.86 -17.16
CA ILE A 21 7.59 9.77 -16.01
C ILE A 21 8.82 9.44 -15.16
N ILE A 22 9.02 8.19 -14.84
CA ILE A 22 10.14 7.74 -14.00
C ILE A 22 11.48 7.99 -14.72
N ASP A 23 11.59 7.59 -15.99
CA ASP A 23 12.81 7.72 -16.77
C ASP A 23 13.14 9.18 -17.14
N SER A 24 12.18 10.10 -16.98
CA SER A 24 12.43 11.54 -17.14
C SER A 24 13.22 12.17 -16.00
N ASP A 25 13.37 11.47 -14.89
CA ASP A 25 14.10 11.93 -13.71
C ASP A 25 15.39 11.14 -13.55
N ILE A 26 16.53 11.83 -13.60
CA ILE A 26 17.86 11.21 -13.56
C ILE A 26 18.15 10.37 -12.31
N ARG A 27 17.35 10.53 -11.25
CA ARG A 27 17.47 9.76 -10.01
C ARG A 27 17.00 8.32 -10.17
N PHE A 28 16.19 8.04 -11.17
CA PHE A 28 15.50 6.76 -11.36
C PHE A 28 15.74 6.16 -12.73
N GLN A 29 15.61 4.85 -12.81
CA GLN A 29 15.63 4.09 -14.04
C GLN A 29 14.66 2.92 -13.93
N VAL A 30 13.73 2.79 -14.86
CA VAL A 30 12.90 1.60 -14.97
C VAL A 30 13.75 0.46 -15.54
N THR A 31 14.01 -0.56 -14.73
CA THR A 31 14.80 -1.72 -15.15
C THR A 31 13.94 -2.87 -15.65
N ASP A 32 12.76 -3.05 -15.06
CA ASP A 32 11.83 -4.10 -15.44
C ASP A 32 10.37 -3.61 -15.38
N ARG A 33 9.51 -4.36 -16.06
CA ARG A 33 8.08 -4.10 -16.15
C ARG A 33 7.33 -5.42 -16.02
N ALA A 34 6.17 -5.40 -15.36
CA ALA A 34 5.27 -6.54 -15.25
C ALA A 34 3.82 -6.13 -15.55
N LYS A 35 3.06 -7.02 -16.12
CA LYS A 35 1.64 -6.78 -16.47
C LYS A 35 0.65 -7.32 -15.43
N ASP A 36 1.12 -8.10 -14.48
CA ASP A 36 0.32 -8.67 -13.39
C ASP A 36 1.20 -9.10 -12.23
N GLY A 37 0.54 -9.52 -11.14
CA GLY A 37 1.22 -9.94 -9.93
C GLY A 37 2.05 -11.21 -10.07
N LEU A 38 1.69 -12.13 -10.97
CA LEU A 38 2.46 -13.37 -11.19
C LEU A 38 3.81 -13.08 -11.82
N GLU A 39 3.82 -12.28 -12.88
CA GLU A 39 5.05 -11.84 -13.53
C GLU A 39 5.92 -11.01 -12.57
N ALA A 40 5.30 -10.13 -11.81
CA ALA A 40 5.98 -9.33 -10.80
C ALA A 40 6.60 -10.19 -9.70
N PHE A 41 5.89 -11.20 -9.22
CA PHE A 41 6.40 -12.12 -8.21
C PHE A 41 7.66 -12.86 -8.70
N ASP A 42 7.64 -13.35 -9.93
CA ASP A 42 8.79 -13.99 -10.54
C ASP A 42 10.01 -13.06 -10.61
N LEU A 43 9.79 -11.81 -11.06
CA LEU A 43 10.85 -10.80 -11.12
C LEU A 43 11.41 -10.47 -9.72
N LEU A 44 10.55 -10.27 -8.74
CA LEU A 44 10.93 -9.93 -7.36
C LEU A 44 11.63 -11.10 -6.63
N SER A 45 11.35 -12.33 -7.05
CA SER A 45 12.03 -13.51 -6.51
C SER A 45 13.47 -13.65 -6.99
N ARG A 46 13.80 -13.07 -8.14
CA ARG A 46 15.11 -13.18 -8.78
C ARG A 46 15.96 -11.94 -8.70
N ASN A 47 15.32 -10.77 -8.63
CA ASN A 47 16.00 -9.48 -8.69
C ASN A 47 15.62 -8.61 -7.49
N SER A 48 16.48 -7.66 -7.17
CA SER A 48 16.19 -6.60 -6.19
C SER A 48 16.05 -5.25 -6.88
N TYR A 49 15.09 -4.47 -6.39
CA TYR A 49 14.81 -3.12 -6.88
C TYR A 49 14.88 -2.12 -5.73
N ASP A 50 15.19 -0.88 -6.03
CA ASP A 50 15.19 0.20 -5.04
C ASP A 50 13.76 0.60 -4.66
N ALA A 51 12.82 0.53 -5.61
CA ALA A 51 11.39 0.66 -5.35
C ALA A 51 10.57 -0.09 -6.40
N VAL A 52 9.32 -0.38 -6.03
CA VAL A 52 8.32 -1.04 -6.87
C VAL A 52 7.09 -0.14 -6.95
N VAL A 53 6.64 0.18 -8.14
CA VAL A 53 5.35 0.84 -8.39
C VAL A 53 4.34 -0.23 -8.75
N LEU A 54 3.29 -0.37 -7.95
CA LEU A 54 2.36 -1.48 -8.01
C LEU A 54 0.91 -1.00 -8.15
N ASP A 55 0.25 -1.38 -9.24
CA ASP A 55 -1.18 -1.19 -9.40
C ASP A 55 -1.98 -2.16 -8.50
N VAL A 56 -3.15 -1.74 -8.08
CA VAL A 56 -4.06 -2.57 -7.24
C VAL A 56 -4.80 -3.58 -8.11
N ASN A 57 -5.47 -3.11 -9.16
CA ASN A 57 -6.41 -3.91 -9.95
C ASN A 57 -5.71 -4.53 -11.16
N MET A 58 -5.42 -5.82 -11.07
CA MET A 58 -4.79 -6.59 -12.14
C MET A 58 -5.39 -7.99 -12.23
N PRO A 59 -5.42 -8.61 -13.43
CA PRO A 59 -5.89 -9.99 -13.58
C PRO A 59 -4.90 -10.99 -12.96
N ARG A 60 -5.36 -12.19 -12.72
CA ARG A 60 -4.61 -13.34 -12.18
C ARG A 60 -4.15 -13.15 -10.74
N MET A 61 -3.31 -12.19 -10.47
CA MET A 61 -2.88 -11.79 -9.14
C MET A 61 -2.90 -10.28 -9.04
N ASN A 62 -3.75 -9.72 -8.19
CA ASN A 62 -3.85 -8.27 -7.98
C ASN A 62 -2.74 -7.76 -7.04
N GLY A 63 -2.66 -6.44 -6.88
CA GLY A 63 -1.61 -5.82 -6.07
C GLY A 63 -1.61 -6.24 -4.61
N LEU A 64 -2.79 -6.37 -3.98
CA LEU A 64 -2.90 -6.82 -2.59
C LEU A 64 -2.47 -8.28 -2.43
N GLN A 65 -2.87 -9.13 -3.36
CA GLN A 65 -2.44 -10.53 -3.38
C GLN A 65 -0.93 -10.67 -3.55
N LEU A 66 -0.33 -9.84 -4.40
CA LEU A 66 1.12 -9.80 -4.55
C LEU A 66 1.82 -9.43 -3.23
N LEU A 67 1.33 -8.41 -2.53
CA LEU A 67 1.87 -8.02 -1.22
C LEU A 67 1.77 -9.17 -0.20
N GLN A 68 0.65 -9.90 -0.20
CA GLN A 68 0.47 -11.09 0.65
C GLN A 68 1.49 -12.18 0.34
N GLU A 69 1.74 -12.46 -0.95
CA GLU A 69 2.72 -13.45 -1.37
C GLU A 69 4.16 -13.02 -1.03
N LEU A 70 4.51 -11.75 -1.22
CA LEU A 70 5.82 -11.22 -0.84
C LEU A 70 6.06 -11.36 0.66
N ARG A 71 5.04 -11.10 1.47
CA ARG A 71 5.10 -11.30 2.93
C ARG A 71 5.26 -12.76 3.31
N LYS A 72 4.45 -13.63 2.71
CA LYS A 72 4.48 -15.08 2.95
C LYS A 72 5.87 -15.70 2.67
N TYR A 73 6.48 -15.29 1.59
CA TYR A 73 7.80 -15.79 1.18
C TYR A 73 8.97 -14.94 1.72
N LYS A 74 8.67 -13.92 2.53
CA LYS A 74 9.66 -13.01 3.14
C LYS A 74 10.58 -12.35 2.11
N ILE A 75 10.00 -11.92 0.99
CA ILE A 75 10.67 -11.17 -0.06
C ILE A 75 10.53 -9.67 0.26
N PRO A 76 11.61 -8.99 0.70
CA PRO A 76 11.51 -7.57 1.03
C PRO A 76 11.45 -6.71 -0.23
N ALA A 77 10.52 -5.76 -0.25
CA ALA A 77 10.40 -4.80 -1.34
C ALA A 77 9.87 -3.47 -0.80
N ARG A 78 10.39 -2.36 -1.35
CA ARG A 78 9.84 -1.02 -1.11
C ARG A 78 8.75 -0.77 -2.12
N VAL A 79 7.50 -0.89 -1.70
CA VAL A 79 6.35 -0.80 -2.60
C VAL A 79 5.61 0.51 -2.41
N MET A 80 5.42 1.22 -3.52
CA MET A 80 4.50 2.34 -3.67
C MET A 80 3.29 1.85 -4.46
N MET A 81 2.11 1.91 -3.86
CA MET A 81 0.86 1.61 -4.56
C MET A 81 0.48 2.76 -5.48
N ALA A 82 -0.02 2.45 -6.66
CA ALA A 82 -0.56 3.44 -7.60
C ALA A 82 -1.88 2.90 -8.18
N SER A 83 -3.00 3.54 -7.87
CA SER A 83 -4.32 3.06 -8.29
C SER A 83 -5.25 4.19 -8.72
N THR A 84 -6.13 3.88 -9.66
CA THR A 84 -7.21 4.77 -10.10
C THR A 84 -8.47 4.65 -9.22
N ASP A 85 -8.54 3.67 -8.35
CA ASP A 85 -9.73 3.37 -7.56
C ASP A 85 -10.03 4.48 -6.53
N THR A 86 -11.18 5.14 -6.69
CA THR A 86 -11.61 6.26 -5.85
C THR A 86 -12.66 5.87 -4.82
N LYS A 87 -13.49 4.85 -5.09
CA LYS A 87 -14.65 4.52 -4.26
C LYS A 87 -14.29 3.63 -3.07
N GLU A 88 -13.36 2.73 -3.25
CA GLU A 88 -12.85 1.84 -2.20
C GLU A 88 -11.44 2.23 -1.76
N GLY A 89 -10.94 3.35 -2.25
CA GLY A 89 -9.54 3.77 -2.12
C GLY A 89 -9.03 3.82 -0.69
N ALA A 90 -9.83 4.29 0.26
CA ALA A 90 -9.40 4.40 1.66
C ALA A 90 -9.17 3.01 2.29
N LYS A 91 -10.08 2.06 2.08
CA LYS A 91 -9.92 0.69 2.58
C LYS A 91 -8.75 -0.01 1.91
N THR A 92 -8.69 0.06 0.59
CA THR A 92 -7.60 -0.54 -0.20
C THR A 92 -6.24 0.02 0.20
N THR A 93 -6.16 1.33 0.45
CA THR A 93 -4.94 1.99 0.93
C THR A 93 -4.52 1.44 2.28
N LEU A 94 -5.45 1.33 3.23
CA LEU A 94 -5.16 0.78 4.57
C LEU A 94 -4.72 -0.68 4.49
N ASP A 95 -5.43 -1.51 3.70
CA ASP A 95 -5.09 -2.91 3.50
C ASP A 95 -3.68 -3.06 2.90
N ALA A 96 -3.34 -2.24 1.91
CA ALA A 96 -2.01 -2.25 1.30
C ALA A 96 -0.91 -1.84 2.29
N LEU A 97 -1.14 -0.79 3.09
CA LEU A 97 -0.18 -0.35 4.11
C LEU A 97 0.00 -1.41 5.21
N GLU A 98 -1.08 -2.09 5.62
CA GLU A 98 -1.01 -3.21 6.57
C GLU A 98 -0.22 -4.40 6.00
N LEU A 99 -0.27 -4.61 4.69
CA LEU A 99 0.47 -5.67 4.00
C LEU A 99 1.92 -5.30 3.68
N GLY A 100 2.35 -4.10 4.02
CA GLY A 100 3.75 -3.68 3.91
C GLY A 100 4.06 -2.68 2.79
N ALA A 101 3.06 -2.16 2.08
CA ALA A 101 3.27 -1.03 1.18
C ALA A 101 3.71 0.21 1.99
N LEU A 102 4.65 0.97 1.45
CA LEU A 102 5.22 2.12 2.15
C LEU A 102 4.45 3.41 1.91
N ASP A 103 3.84 3.55 0.75
CA ASP A 103 3.06 4.74 0.40
C ASP A 103 2.08 4.44 -0.73
N PHE A 104 1.23 5.39 -1.02
CA PHE A 104 0.15 5.29 -2.00
C PHE A 104 0.04 6.57 -2.82
N VAL A 105 -0.18 6.43 -4.14
CA VAL A 105 -0.47 7.54 -5.06
C VAL A 105 -1.74 7.23 -5.82
N HIS A 106 -2.63 8.22 -5.91
CA HIS A 106 -3.83 8.13 -6.72
C HIS A 106 -3.51 8.49 -8.18
N LYS A 107 -3.72 7.54 -9.10
CA LYS A 107 -3.58 7.79 -10.54
C LYS A 107 -4.84 8.50 -11.07
N PRO A 108 -4.71 9.51 -11.95
CA PRO A 108 -5.83 9.98 -12.74
C PRO A 108 -6.45 8.87 -13.59
N ASP A 109 -7.74 8.96 -13.91
CA ASP A 109 -8.45 7.95 -14.69
C ASP A 109 -7.93 7.81 -16.11
N SER A 110 -7.36 8.88 -16.64
CA SER A 110 -6.83 8.94 -18.00
C SER A 110 -5.30 8.93 -18.01
N ALA A 111 -4.70 8.16 -18.91
CA ALA A 111 -3.26 8.18 -19.15
C ALA A 111 -2.77 9.57 -19.61
N VAL A 112 -3.63 10.37 -20.24
CA VAL A 112 -3.30 11.74 -20.63
C VAL A 112 -3.17 12.64 -19.40
N ASP A 113 -4.07 12.51 -18.43
CA ASP A 113 -4.04 13.29 -17.19
C ASP A 113 -2.84 12.90 -16.31
N CYS A 114 -2.37 11.66 -16.39
CA CYS A 114 -1.14 11.23 -15.74
C CYS A 114 0.12 11.95 -16.25
N ARG A 115 0.07 12.52 -17.45
CA ARG A 115 1.17 13.36 -17.99
C ARG A 115 1.15 14.78 -17.45
N GLY A 116 0.10 15.17 -16.72
CA GLY A 116 -0.03 16.47 -16.07
C GLY A 116 1.08 16.73 -15.05
N GLU A 117 1.49 17.98 -14.95
CA GLU A 117 2.60 18.41 -14.09
C GLU A 117 2.37 18.10 -12.62
N ASN A 118 1.14 18.26 -12.13
CA ASN A 118 0.78 18.03 -10.72
C ASN A 118 0.94 16.55 -10.34
N PHE A 119 0.39 15.64 -11.15
CA PHE A 119 0.54 14.21 -10.92
C PHE A 119 1.99 13.77 -11.00
N ARG A 120 2.71 14.20 -12.03
CA ARG A 120 4.12 13.88 -12.21
C ARG A 120 4.97 14.27 -11.00
N ARG A 121 4.78 15.49 -10.49
CA ARG A 121 5.52 16.00 -9.34
C ARG A 121 5.23 15.20 -8.07
N GLU A 122 3.95 14.94 -7.79
CA GLU A 122 3.54 14.14 -6.63
C GLU A 122 4.06 12.70 -6.73
N PHE A 123 3.91 12.09 -7.89
CA PHE A 123 4.37 10.73 -8.16
C PHE A 123 5.89 10.59 -7.93
N LEU A 124 6.70 11.46 -8.53
CA LEU A 124 8.16 11.41 -8.38
C LEU A 124 8.61 11.74 -6.95
N ARG A 125 7.93 12.64 -6.27
CA ARG A 125 8.20 12.95 -4.87
C ARG A 125 7.95 11.73 -3.98
N THR A 126 6.81 11.09 -4.12
CA THR A 126 6.43 9.90 -3.35
C THR A 126 7.36 8.73 -3.67
N LEU A 127 7.69 8.52 -4.94
CA LEU A 127 8.65 7.50 -5.36
C LEU A 127 10.02 7.72 -4.72
N ASN A 128 10.47 8.96 -4.64
CA ASN A 128 11.74 9.29 -3.99
C ASN A 128 11.74 8.95 -2.50
N VAL A 129 10.66 9.24 -1.80
CA VAL A 129 10.49 8.87 -0.38
C VAL A 129 10.56 7.36 -0.22
N VAL A 130 9.79 6.61 -1.01
CA VAL A 130 9.74 5.15 -0.96
C VAL A 130 11.12 4.53 -1.28
N ALA A 131 11.77 4.98 -2.35
CA ALA A 131 13.06 4.46 -2.77
C ALA A 131 14.20 4.73 -1.77
N ASN A 132 14.06 5.71 -0.90
CA ASN A 132 15.02 6.03 0.17
C ASN A 132 14.60 5.52 1.55
N SER A 133 13.44 4.91 1.68
CA SER A 133 12.95 4.32 2.92
C SER A 133 13.72 3.04 3.27
N LYS A 134 13.62 2.64 4.52
CA LYS A 134 14.15 1.34 4.96
C LYS A 134 13.34 0.21 4.32
N LEU A 135 14.02 -0.90 4.04
CA LEU A 135 13.33 -2.12 3.63
C LEU A 135 12.43 -2.62 4.77
N PRO A 136 11.22 -3.09 4.45
CA PRO A 136 10.37 -3.75 5.42
C PRO A 136 11.09 -4.96 6.02
N THR A 137 11.03 -5.09 7.34
CA THR A 137 11.59 -6.24 8.05
C THR A 137 10.45 -7.08 8.61
N PHE A 138 10.42 -8.35 8.24
CA PHE A 138 9.35 -9.27 8.66
C PHE A 138 9.39 -9.62 10.16
N ALA A 139 10.53 -9.44 10.81
CA ALA A 139 10.68 -9.67 12.26
C ALA A 139 9.92 -8.64 13.13
N ALA A 140 9.72 -7.41 12.64
CA ALA A 140 8.93 -6.41 13.34
C ALA A 140 7.41 -6.70 13.28
N GLU A 141 6.99 -7.47 12.28
CA GLU A 141 5.58 -7.82 12.08
C GLU A 141 5.12 -8.94 13.02
N GLU A 142 6.00 -9.87 13.37
CA GLU A 142 5.68 -10.92 14.36
C GLU A 142 5.35 -10.31 15.74
N LYS A 143 6.08 -9.28 16.16
CA LYS A 143 5.79 -8.57 17.41
C LYS A 143 4.47 -7.79 17.36
N LEU A 144 4.15 -7.18 16.23
CA LEU A 144 2.89 -6.45 16.04
C LEU A 144 1.68 -7.41 15.97
N SER A 145 1.86 -8.62 15.45
CA SER A 145 0.80 -9.63 15.44
C SER A 145 0.55 -10.22 16.83
N GLU A 146 1.58 -10.36 17.65
CA GLU A 146 1.47 -10.78 19.04
C GLU A 146 0.78 -9.69 19.89
N GLU A 147 1.13 -8.42 19.71
CA GLU A 147 0.46 -7.31 20.41
C GLU A 147 -1.00 -7.16 20.00
N LYS A 148 -1.33 -7.34 18.71
CA LYS A 148 -2.73 -7.34 18.24
C LYS A 148 -3.50 -8.55 18.75
N GLY A 149 -2.86 -9.70 18.90
CA GLY A 149 -3.42 -10.88 19.52
C GLY A 149 -3.78 -10.65 20.99
N THR A 150 -2.90 -10.03 21.73
CA THR A 150 -3.09 -9.71 23.15
C THR A 150 -4.20 -8.69 23.37
N VAL A 151 -4.30 -7.65 22.53
CA VAL A 151 -5.37 -6.65 22.59
C VAL A 151 -6.72 -7.28 22.22
N LYS A 152 -6.76 -8.18 21.23
CA LYS A 152 -7.96 -8.89 20.83
C LYS A 152 -8.44 -9.88 21.90
N GLU A 153 -7.54 -10.47 22.62
CA GLU A 153 -7.80 -11.36 23.74
C GLU A 153 -8.27 -10.57 24.98
N MET A 154 -7.66 -9.43 25.27
CA MET A 154 -8.12 -8.51 26.31
C MET A 154 -9.51 -7.96 26.03
N MET A 155 -9.84 -7.61 24.78
CA MET A 155 -11.20 -7.19 24.39
C MET A 155 -12.24 -8.30 24.53
N LYS A 156 -11.87 -9.57 24.32
CA LYS A 156 -12.75 -10.72 24.59
C LYS A 156 -13.07 -10.86 26.08
N ILE A 157 -12.09 -10.63 26.94
CA ILE A 157 -12.27 -10.74 28.40
C ILE A 157 -13.18 -9.61 28.89
N ILE A 158 -13.05 -8.40 28.36
CA ILE A 158 -13.90 -7.25 28.71
C ILE A 158 -15.36 -7.48 28.29
N ASN A 159 -15.58 -8.10 27.12
CA ASN A 159 -16.93 -8.35 26.64
C ASN A 159 -17.65 -9.52 27.33
N HIS A 160 -16.94 -10.37 28.07
CA HIS A 160 -17.52 -11.51 28.76
C HIS A 160 -17.86 -11.24 30.24
N HIS A 161 -17.50 -10.08 30.75
CA HIS A 161 -17.90 -9.63 32.08
C HIS A 161 -18.85 -8.44 31.92
N PRO A 162 -20.17 -8.67 31.96
CA PRO A 162 -21.09 -7.55 32.06
C PRO A 162 -20.86 -6.89 33.41
N VAL A 163 -20.11 -5.83 33.39
CA VAL A 163 -20.05 -4.94 34.55
C VAL A 163 -21.43 -4.30 34.61
N SER A 164 -22.25 -4.81 35.48
CA SER A 164 -23.49 -4.16 35.83
C SER A 164 -23.11 -2.87 36.57
N VAL A 165 -22.94 -1.84 35.80
CA VAL A 165 -22.75 -0.51 36.38
C VAL A 165 -24.14 0.06 36.59
N SER A 166 -24.60 -0.06 37.78
CA SER A 166 -25.75 0.73 38.20
C SER A 166 -25.26 2.17 38.39
N GLY A 167 -25.37 2.94 37.34
CA GLY A 167 -24.96 4.33 37.38
C GLY A 167 -24.93 4.94 35.99
N SER A 168 -25.87 5.74 35.75
CA SER A 168 -26.28 6.22 34.46
C SER A 168 -25.35 7.21 33.77
N LYS A 169 -24.16 7.52 34.27
CA LYS A 169 -23.41 8.68 33.80
C LYS A 169 -22.27 8.37 32.81
N ILE A 170 -21.93 7.13 32.61
CA ILE A 170 -20.84 6.74 31.71
C ILE A 170 -21.26 6.79 30.22
N VAL A 171 -22.55 6.74 29.98
CA VAL A 171 -23.13 6.79 28.62
C VAL A 171 -22.87 8.10 27.89
N ALA A 172 -22.63 9.19 28.62
CA ALA A 172 -22.41 10.51 28.05
C ALA A 172 -21.14 10.61 27.19
N ILE A 173 -20.15 9.78 27.41
CA ILE A 173 -18.89 9.81 26.66
C ILE A 173 -19.06 9.20 25.27
N ALA A 174 -19.86 8.16 25.14
CA ALA A 174 -20.11 7.53 23.86
C ALA A 174 -20.95 8.37 22.90
N SER A 175 -21.80 9.24 23.42
CA SER A 175 -22.66 10.08 22.60
C SER A 175 -21.95 11.26 21.93
N SER A 176 -20.79 11.63 22.41
CA SER A 176 -20.05 12.74 21.84
C SER A 176 -19.44 12.45 20.46
N THR A 177 -19.25 11.18 20.13
CA THR A 177 -18.71 10.77 18.84
C THR A 177 -19.78 10.55 17.79
N GLY A 178 -21.00 10.33 18.20
CA GLY A 178 -22.09 10.12 17.28
C GLY A 178 -22.67 11.39 16.71
N GLY A 179 -22.22 12.47 17.14
CA GLY A 179 -22.71 13.73 16.86
C GLY A 179 -23.90 13.74 15.99
N PRO A 180 -24.60 14.02 15.90
CA PRO A 180 -25.36 14.46 15.10
C PRO A 180 -26.38 15.12 15.13
N LYS A 181 -26.51 15.33 15.32
CA LYS A 181 -27.32 15.63 15.23
C LYS A 181 -28.31 15.97 15.13
N SER A 182 -28.66 16.20 15.18
CA SER A 182 -29.78 16.46 14.91
C SER A 182 -30.50 17.29 14.73
#